data_08dd6be77ac818447315234885f160c1
#
_entry.id   08dd6be77ac818447315234885f160c1
#
_cell.length_a   1.000
_cell.length_b   1.000
_cell.length_c   1.000
_cell.angle_alpha   90.00
_cell.angle_beta   90.00
_cell.angle_gamma   90.00
#
_symmetry.space_group_name_H-M   'P 1'
#
loop_
_entity.id
_entity.type
_entity.pdbx_description
1 polymer ?
#
loop_
_entity_poly.entity_id
_entity_poly.type
_entity_poly.pdbx_seq_one_letter_code
_entity_poly.pdbx_strand_id
1 'polypeptide(L)'
;QGILLGFMPRMNILHTSDSERGQIYIPAVNWALLIMVIVTVMEFGESVNLAAAYGISVSSAMLITTILLSIVMRREWHINPFIIGFLIISFFVIDLAFWTATLIKIKDGGWYPLALGLLIFTCIITWYRGRQLLRDKLIKESIPLEMFIKNLLQHPPHRVEGTAVFLTPHIDFVPAAMLHNLKHNHVMHQRIFFLKLSTWDVPFVRDDQRLSIKDLGGNVFAVRSVHGFKETPDINKVIDLISKQFDLPFDLMDTTFFLARDAITPAKSPGMAVWRERLFAWMMQNAAKPSDFYNIPANRLVELGAKVEI
;
A
#
# COMPACT_ATOMS: atom_id res chain seq x y z
N GLN A 1 -0.65 -10.02 -0.45
CA GLN A 1 -1.26 -9.48 0.78
C GLN A 1 -0.43 -8.32 1.35
N GLY A 2 0.88 -8.46 1.61
CA GLY A 2 1.72 -7.40 2.20
C GLY A 2 1.68 -6.07 1.47
N ILE A 3 1.58 -6.06 0.15
CA ILE A 3 1.42 -4.86 -0.69
C ILE A 3 0.07 -4.19 -0.44
N LEU A 4 -1.01 -4.98 -0.41
CA LEU A 4 -2.37 -4.49 -0.20
C LEU A 4 -2.58 -3.93 1.21
N LEU A 5 -1.94 -4.54 2.20
CA LEU A 5 -1.93 -4.07 3.59
C LEU A 5 -0.98 -2.87 3.83
N GLY A 6 -0.23 -2.45 2.79
CA GLY A 6 0.65 -1.29 2.88
C GLY A 6 2.00 -1.53 3.58
N PHE A 7 2.37 -2.79 3.84
CA PHE A 7 3.67 -3.15 4.44
C PHE A 7 4.82 -3.20 3.42
N MET A 8 4.51 -3.19 2.14
CA MET A 8 5.50 -3.23 1.05
C MET A 8 5.14 -2.20 -0.03
N PRO A 9 6.13 -1.71 -0.81
CA PRO A 9 5.85 -0.86 -1.97
C PRO A 9 4.97 -1.58 -2.99
N ARG A 10 4.21 -0.81 -3.76
CA ARG A 10 3.45 -1.36 -4.88
C ARG A 10 4.41 -1.94 -5.90
N MET A 11 4.12 -3.14 -6.38
CA MET A 11 4.87 -3.85 -7.41
C MET A 11 3.94 -4.16 -8.59
N ASN A 12 4.48 -4.26 -9.78
CA ASN A 12 3.72 -4.70 -10.94
C ASN A 12 3.31 -6.16 -10.76
N ILE A 13 2.00 -6.39 -10.75
CA ILE A 13 1.40 -7.71 -10.61
C ILE A 13 0.88 -8.11 -11.99
N LEU A 14 1.41 -9.20 -12.54
CA LEU A 14 0.94 -9.77 -13.78
C LEU A 14 0.03 -10.97 -13.45
N HIS A 15 -1.17 -10.98 -13.99
CA HIS A 15 -2.05 -12.13 -13.92
C HIS A 15 -1.70 -13.06 -15.06
N THR A 16 -1.36 -14.31 -14.76
CA THR A 16 -0.94 -15.32 -15.76
C THR A 16 -2.10 -16.14 -16.31
N SER A 17 -3.30 -15.97 -15.76
CA SER A 17 -4.53 -16.63 -16.22
C SER A 17 -5.70 -15.66 -16.20
N ASP A 18 -6.48 -15.65 -17.28
CA ASP A 18 -7.73 -14.87 -17.38
C ASP A 18 -8.89 -15.48 -16.58
N SER A 19 -8.84 -16.80 -16.33
CA SER A 19 -9.89 -17.53 -15.62
C SER A 19 -9.64 -17.70 -14.13
N GLU A 20 -8.38 -17.81 -13.71
CA GLU A 20 -8.00 -18.03 -12.32
C GLU A 20 -7.29 -16.80 -11.72
N ARG A 21 -8.05 -15.95 -11.05
CA ARG A 21 -7.55 -14.72 -10.40
C ARG A 21 -6.48 -14.95 -9.30
N GLY A 22 -6.19 -16.19 -8.93
CA GLY A 22 -5.18 -16.56 -7.94
C GLY A 22 -3.77 -16.74 -8.50
N GLN A 23 -3.60 -16.83 -9.82
CA GLN A 23 -2.29 -17.00 -10.45
C GLN A 23 -1.65 -15.62 -10.68
N ILE A 24 -0.85 -15.22 -9.71
CA ILE A 24 -0.17 -13.92 -9.69
C ILE A 24 1.32 -14.12 -9.92
N TYR A 25 1.88 -13.40 -10.88
CA TYR A 25 3.32 -13.34 -11.15
C TYR A 25 3.85 -11.93 -10.86
N ILE A 26 4.84 -11.83 -10.01
CA ILE A 26 5.52 -10.56 -9.68
C ILE A 26 6.98 -10.68 -10.15
N PRO A 27 7.34 -10.09 -11.30
CA PRO A 27 8.66 -10.26 -11.89
C PRO A 27 9.82 -9.93 -10.94
N ALA A 28 9.73 -8.83 -10.21
CA ALA A 28 10.75 -8.39 -9.27
C ALA A 28 11.00 -9.43 -8.14
N VAL A 29 9.94 -10.03 -7.61
CA VAL A 29 10.04 -11.06 -6.57
C VAL A 29 10.65 -12.33 -7.15
N ASN A 30 10.25 -12.73 -8.36
CA ASN A 30 10.76 -13.93 -9.00
C ASN A 30 12.27 -13.81 -9.29
N TRP A 31 12.73 -12.69 -9.83
CA TRP A 31 14.16 -12.45 -10.04
C TRP A 31 14.95 -12.39 -8.73
N ALA A 32 14.39 -11.76 -7.69
CA ALA A 32 15.02 -11.75 -6.38
C ALA A 32 15.14 -13.15 -5.78
N LEU A 33 14.10 -13.99 -5.91
CA LEU A 33 14.13 -15.38 -5.49
C LEU A 33 15.16 -16.19 -6.26
N LEU A 34 15.25 -16.02 -7.58
CA LEU A 34 16.25 -16.70 -8.41
C LEU A 34 17.67 -16.37 -7.93
N ILE A 35 17.97 -15.08 -7.73
CA ILE A 35 19.28 -14.63 -7.25
C ILE A 35 19.56 -15.23 -5.87
N MET A 36 18.60 -15.19 -4.95
CA MET A 36 18.75 -15.75 -3.61
C MET A 36 18.99 -17.25 -3.64
N VAL A 37 18.30 -18.01 -4.50
CA VAL A 37 18.52 -19.45 -4.66
C VAL A 37 19.92 -19.74 -5.19
N ILE A 38 20.38 -19.02 -6.22
CA ILE A 38 21.74 -19.17 -6.76
C ILE A 38 22.78 -18.89 -5.68
N VAL A 39 22.64 -17.78 -4.95
CA VAL A 39 23.56 -17.43 -3.85
C VAL A 39 23.55 -18.52 -2.77
N THR A 40 22.37 -19.04 -2.40
CA THR A 40 22.23 -20.13 -1.42
C THR A 40 22.98 -21.38 -1.87
N VAL A 41 22.79 -21.78 -3.14
CA VAL A 41 23.47 -22.99 -3.68
C VAL A 41 24.99 -22.80 -3.73
N MET A 42 25.47 -21.62 -4.10
CA MET A 42 26.91 -21.33 -4.15
C MET A 42 27.55 -21.27 -2.76
N GLU A 43 26.84 -20.71 -1.77
CA GLU A 43 27.35 -20.55 -0.40
C GLU A 43 27.43 -21.87 0.34
N PHE A 44 26.39 -22.71 0.21
CA PHE A 44 26.30 -23.94 1.02
C PHE A 44 27.04 -25.14 0.40
N GLY A 45 27.06 -25.24 -0.93
CA GLY A 45 27.74 -26.33 -1.64
C GLY A 45 27.28 -27.74 -1.28
N GLU A 46 27.02 -28.01 0.00
CA GLU A 46 26.64 -29.29 0.57
C GLU A 46 25.23 -29.24 1.21
N SER A 47 24.49 -30.35 1.09
CA SER A 47 23.12 -30.47 1.62
C SER A 47 23.07 -30.43 3.16
N VAL A 48 24.13 -30.83 3.85
CA VAL A 48 24.20 -30.82 5.32
C VAL A 48 24.14 -29.39 5.88
N ASN A 49 24.87 -28.49 5.29
CA ASN A 49 24.88 -27.08 5.69
C ASN A 49 23.52 -26.41 5.39
N LEU A 50 22.88 -26.77 4.27
CA LEU A 50 21.54 -26.31 3.92
C LEU A 50 20.49 -26.82 4.91
N ALA A 51 20.65 -28.06 5.44
CA ALA A 51 19.77 -28.60 6.47
C ALA A 51 19.85 -27.79 7.78
N ALA A 52 21.03 -27.25 8.14
CA ALA A 52 21.19 -26.38 9.30
C ALA A 52 20.41 -25.05 9.12
N ALA A 53 20.52 -24.43 7.94
CA ALA A 53 19.77 -23.22 7.57
C ALA A 53 18.24 -23.47 7.60
N TYR A 54 17.80 -24.60 7.05
CA TYR A 54 16.40 -24.98 7.08
C TYR A 54 15.87 -25.19 8.51
N GLY A 55 16.62 -25.92 9.35
CA GLY A 55 16.25 -26.20 10.73
C GLY A 55 16.00 -24.93 11.55
N ILE A 56 16.90 -23.93 11.47
CA ILE A 56 16.75 -22.68 12.22
C ILE A 56 15.60 -21.83 11.66
N SER A 57 15.36 -21.86 10.35
CA SER A 57 14.24 -21.16 9.73
C SER A 57 12.90 -21.69 10.21
N VAL A 58 12.74 -23.02 10.18
CA VAL A 58 11.49 -23.68 10.58
C VAL A 58 11.23 -23.48 12.07
N SER A 59 12.23 -23.75 12.94
CA SER A 59 12.05 -23.58 14.39
C SER A 59 11.77 -22.13 14.80
N SER A 60 12.37 -21.15 14.11
CA SER A 60 12.05 -19.73 14.33
C SER A 60 10.61 -19.39 13.89
N ALA A 61 10.16 -19.94 12.75
CA ALA A 61 8.78 -19.77 12.29
C ALA A 61 7.78 -20.39 13.26
N MET A 62 8.07 -21.56 13.83
CA MET A 62 7.22 -22.23 14.84
C MET A 62 7.07 -21.33 16.08
N LEU A 63 8.16 -20.83 16.66
CA LEU A 63 8.11 -19.89 17.80
C LEU A 63 7.27 -18.65 17.50
N ILE A 64 7.47 -18.02 16.35
CA ILE A 64 6.69 -16.83 15.96
C ILE A 64 5.22 -17.20 15.82
N THR A 65 4.90 -18.33 15.20
CA THR A 65 3.52 -18.80 15.01
C THR A 65 2.83 -19.05 16.36
N THR A 66 3.51 -19.69 17.31
CA THR A 66 2.98 -19.93 18.65
C THR A 66 2.68 -18.63 19.39
N ILE A 67 3.56 -17.61 19.29
CA ILE A 67 3.33 -16.28 19.86
C ILE A 67 2.13 -15.59 19.19
N LEU A 68 2.05 -15.61 17.87
CA LEU A 68 0.95 -14.99 17.13
C LEU A 68 -0.38 -15.69 17.40
N LEU A 69 -0.38 -17.03 17.49
CA LEU A 69 -1.56 -17.83 17.84
C LEU A 69 -2.12 -17.42 19.20
N SER A 70 -1.24 -17.15 20.18
CA SER A 70 -1.66 -16.67 21.50
C SER A 70 -2.49 -15.39 21.45
N ILE A 71 -2.06 -14.46 20.59
CA ILE A 71 -2.74 -13.19 20.42
C ILE A 71 -4.11 -13.38 19.75
N VAL A 72 -4.18 -14.23 18.71
CA VAL A 72 -5.43 -14.56 18.00
C VAL A 72 -6.43 -15.25 18.93
N MET A 73 -6.00 -16.27 19.67
CA MET A 73 -6.85 -17.01 20.61
C MET A 73 -7.44 -16.08 21.68
N ARG A 74 -6.68 -15.09 22.11
CA ARG A 74 -7.12 -14.12 23.13
C ARG A 74 -8.07 -13.06 22.55
N ARG A 75 -7.75 -12.51 21.38
CA ARG A 75 -8.46 -11.35 20.81
C ARG A 75 -9.67 -11.74 19.98
N GLU A 76 -9.55 -12.80 19.18
CA GLU A 76 -10.58 -13.19 18.21
C GLU A 76 -11.47 -14.32 18.73
N TRP A 77 -10.86 -15.36 19.32
CA TRP A 77 -11.62 -16.54 19.72
C TRP A 77 -12.18 -16.46 21.14
N HIS A 78 -11.78 -15.46 21.94
CA HIS A 78 -12.26 -15.23 23.29
C HIS A 78 -12.20 -16.48 24.20
N ILE A 79 -11.18 -17.32 23.99
CA ILE A 79 -11.00 -18.56 24.76
C ILE A 79 -10.56 -18.23 26.19
N ASN A 80 -10.93 -19.08 27.13
CA ASN A 80 -10.55 -18.94 28.52
C ASN A 80 -9.04 -18.78 28.68
N PRO A 81 -8.54 -17.73 29.36
CA PRO A 81 -7.11 -17.44 29.48
C PRO A 81 -6.29 -18.56 30.12
N PHE A 82 -6.87 -19.38 30.99
CA PHE A 82 -6.17 -20.54 31.57
C PHE A 82 -5.92 -21.64 30.54
N ILE A 83 -6.87 -21.91 29.64
CA ILE A 83 -6.70 -22.85 28.54
C ILE A 83 -5.64 -22.33 27.55
N ILE A 84 -5.71 -21.06 27.21
CA ILE A 84 -4.69 -20.41 26.38
C ILE A 84 -3.31 -20.55 27.02
N GLY A 85 -3.18 -20.20 28.29
CA GLY A 85 -1.92 -20.29 29.02
C GLY A 85 -1.32 -21.71 29.00
N PHE A 86 -2.14 -22.72 29.28
CA PHE A 86 -1.70 -24.11 29.25
C PHE A 86 -1.23 -24.54 27.85
N LEU A 87 -2.01 -24.32 26.82
CA LEU A 87 -1.67 -24.69 25.45
C LEU A 87 -0.40 -23.98 24.96
N ILE A 88 -0.32 -22.66 25.21
CA ILE A 88 0.82 -21.87 24.74
C ILE A 88 2.10 -22.24 25.45
N ILE A 89 2.07 -22.43 26.78
CA ILE A 89 3.25 -22.87 27.50
C ILE A 89 3.72 -24.21 26.97
N SER A 90 2.79 -25.16 26.74
CA SER A 90 3.13 -26.47 26.21
C SER A 90 3.81 -26.40 24.85
N PHE A 91 3.23 -25.66 23.89
CA PHE A 91 3.84 -25.52 22.57
C PHE A 91 5.12 -24.70 22.61
N PHE A 92 5.16 -23.62 23.39
CA PHE A 92 6.33 -22.76 23.50
C PHE A 92 7.55 -23.50 24.07
N VAL A 93 7.36 -24.37 25.05
CA VAL A 93 8.45 -25.20 25.63
C VAL A 93 9.03 -26.13 24.56
N ILE A 94 8.16 -26.76 23.77
CA ILE A 94 8.59 -27.67 22.70
C ILE A 94 9.33 -26.87 21.60
N ASP A 95 8.74 -25.78 21.14
CA ASP A 95 9.33 -24.91 20.08
C ASP A 95 10.66 -24.33 20.55
N LEU A 96 10.76 -23.91 21.81
CA LEU A 96 11.99 -23.37 22.39
C LEU A 96 13.08 -24.45 22.47
N ALA A 97 12.72 -25.69 22.81
CA ALA A 97 13.67 -26.80 22.82
C ALA A 97 14.23 -27.08 21.42
N PHE A 98 13.38 -27.11 20.39
CA PHE A 98 13.83 -27.25 19.00
C PHE A 98 14.68 -26.06 18.54
N TRP A 99 14.25 -24.83 18.89
CA TRP A 99 15.00 -23.64 18.52
C TRP A 99 16.37 -23.59 19.15
N THR A 100 16.50 -23.91 20.45
CA THR A 100 17.79 -23.92 21.15
C THR A 100 18.71 -25.00 20.59
N ALA A 101 18.15 -26.16 20.21
CA ALA A 101 18.93 -27.24 19.56
C ALA A 101 19.48 -26.80 18.19
N THR A 102 18.76 -25.98 17.46
CA THR A 102 19.20 -25.46 16.15
C THR A 102 20.18 -24.27 16.26
N LEU A 103 20.19 -23.55 17.39
CA LEU A 103 21.14 -22.43 17.62
C LEU A 103 22.61 -22.88 17.58
N ILE A 104 22.90 -24.13 17.98
CA ILE A 104 24.25 -24.67 17.94
C ILE A 104 24.80 -24.70 16.50
N LYS A 105 23.89 -24.83 15.51
CA LYS A 105 24.22 -24.91 14.07
C LYS A 105 24.23 -23.53 13.38
N ILE A 106 24.20 -22.42 14.12
CA ILE A 106 24.25 -21.08 13.51
C ILE A 106 25.51 -20.92 12.66
N LYS A 107 26.66 -21.38 13.16
CA LYS A 107 27.94 -21.27 12.44
C LYS A 107 28.00 -22.17 11.19
N ASP A 108 27.25 -23.25 11.16
CA ASP A 108 27.24 -24.23 10.07
C ASP A 108 26.24 -23.86 8.96
N GLY A 109 25.71 -22.61 8.97
CA GLY A 109 24.81 -22.09 7.93
C GLY A 109 23.51 -21.48 8.45
N GLY A 110 23.16 -21.66 9.73
CA GLY A 110 21.95 -21.09 10.33
C GLY A 110 21.93 -19.56 10.38
N TRP A 111 23.07 -18.89 10.26
CA TRP A 111 23.17 -17.43 10.22
C TRP A 111 22.52 -16.82 8.96
N TYR A 112 22.56 -17.53 7.83
CA TYR A 112 22.09 -17.03 6.53
C TYR A 112 20.59 -16.68 6.53
N PRO A 113 19.66 -17.59 6.89
CA PRO A 113 18.24 -17.24 6.94
C PRO A 113 17.91 -16.15 7.97
N LEU A 114 18.65 -16.07 9.07
CA LEU A 114 18.48 -15.01 10.05
C LEU A 114 18.90 -13.64 9.49
N ALA A 115 20.04 -13.59 8.79
CA ALA A 115 20.49 -12.37 8.11
C ALA A 115 19.50 -11.92 7.02
N LEU A 116 19.00 -12.86 6.21
CA LEU A 116 17.99 -12.58 5.18
C LEU A 116 16.67 -12.11 5.81
N GLY A 117 16.21 -12.76 6.87
CA GLY A 117 15.03 -12.35 7.62
C GLY A 117 15.15 -10.94 8.19
N LEU A 118 16.31 -10.60 8.78
CA LEU A 118 16.60 -9.29 9.32
C LEU A 118 16.62 -8.21 8.22
N LEU A 119 17.18 -8.52 7.05
CA LEU A 119 17.19 -7.62 5.90
C LEU A 119 15.77 -7.33 5.42
N ILE A 120 14.94 -8.36 5.21
CA ILE A 120 13.55 -8.20 4.78
C ILE A 120 12.75 -7.44 5.85
N PHE A 121 12.91 -7.79 7.12
CA PHE A 121 12.27 -7.09 8.23
C PHE A 121 12.65 -5.60 8.26
N THR A 122 13.92 -5.28 8.04
CA THR A 122 14.40 -3.90 7.98
C THR A 122 13.77 -3.12 6.82
N CYS A 123 13.60 -3.74 5.66
CA CYS A 123 12.90 -3.14 4.53
C CYS A 123 11.43 -2.87 4.87
N ILE A 124 10.74 -3.85 5.44
CA ILE A 124 9.31 -3.73 5.81
C ILE A 124 9.10 -2.62 6.86
N ILE A 125 9.88 -2.63 7.95
CA ILE A 125 9.72 -1.63 9.01
C ILE A 125 10.13 -0.23 8.56
N THR A 126 11.11 -0.13 7.63
CA THR A 126 11.52 1.15 7.04
C THR A 126 10.42 1.69 6.13
N TRP A 127 9.82 0.85 5.30
CA TRP A 127 8.68 1.23 4.47
C TRP A 127 7.49 1.67 5.32
N TYR A 128 7.09 0.88 6.30
CA TYR A 128 5.96 1.19 7.18
C TYR A 128 6.16 2.52 7.91
N ARG A 129 7.34 2.73 8.53
CA ARG A 129 7.65 3.97 9.24
C ARG A 129 7.74 5.16 8.31
N GLY A 130 8.36 5.01 7.14
CA GLY A 130 8.44 6.06 6.12
C GLY A 130 7.06 6.49 5.62
N ARG A 131 6.17 5.53 5.39
CA ARG A 131 4.77 5.81 5.01
C ARG A 131 4.00 6.54 6.11
N GLN A 132 4.23 6.23 7.39
CA GLN A 132 3.63 6.96 8.50
C GLN A 132 4.11 8.41 8.53
N LEU A 133 5.43 8.64 8.47
CA LEU A 133 6.01 9.98 8.49
C LEU A 133 5.50 10.84 7.33
N LEU A 134 5.47 10.26 6.12
CA LEU A 134 4.92 10.93 4.94
C LEU A 134 3.45 11.33 5.15
N ARG A 135 2.64 10.40 5.62
CA ARG A 135 1.22 10.66 5.90
C ARG A 135 1.03 11.74 6.95
N ASP A 136 1.75 11.66 8.07
CA ASP A 136 1.62 12.61 9.17
C ASP A 136 2.03 14.03 8.72
N LYS A 137 3.05 14.13 7.87
CA LYS A 137 3.48 15.40 7.30
C LYS A 137 2.43 15.96 6.33
N LEU A 138 1.96 15.14 5.40
CA LEU A 138 0.93 15.56 4.44
C LEU A 138 -0.35 16.01 5.15
N ILE A 139 -0.75 15.34 6.24
CA ILE A 139 -1.93 15.74 7.03
C ILE A 139 -1.70 17.07 7.74
N LYS A 140 -0.51 17.29 8.33
CA LYS A 140 -0.20 18.56 9.03
C LYS A 140 -0.19 19.77 8.11
N GLU A 141 0.24 19.60 6.88
CA GLU A 141 0.33 20.67 5.88
C GLU A 141 -0.95 20.79 5.03
N SER A 142 -1.95 19.93 5.27
CA SER A 142 -3.15 19.84 4.43
C SER A 142 -4.25 20.80 4.87
N ILE A 143 -5.02 21.26 3.88
CA ILE A 143 -6.18 22.14 4.06
C ILE A 143 -7.44 21.26 4.04
N PRO A 144 -8.39 21.42 5.00
CA PRO A 144 -9.66 20.68 4.98
C PRO A 144 -10.46 20.97 3.70
N LEU A 145 -10.87 19.89 3.00
CA LEU A 145 -11.49 19.99 1.67
C LEU A 145 -12.81 20.78 1.70
N GLU A 146 -13.69 20.49 2.63
CA GLU A 146 -15.02 21.13 2.69
C GLU A 146 -14.92 22.63 2.89
N MET A 147 -14.08 23.06 3.84
CA MET A 147 -13.88 24.47 4.13
C MET A 147 -13.25 25.21 2.93
N PHE A 148 -12.28 24.54 2.27
CA PHE A 148 -11.62 25.11 1.10
C PHE A 148 -12.60 25.29 -0.07
N ILE A 149 -13.41 24.26 -0.40
CA ILE A 149 -14.38 24.33 -1.49
C ILE A 149 -15.45 25.37 -1.19
N LYS A 150 -15.96 25.44 0.06
CA LYS A 150 -16.94 26.48 0.45
C LYS A 150 -16.40 27.90 0.21
N ASN A 151 -15.14 28.14 0.57
CA ASN A 151 -14.50 29.46 0.35
C ASN A 151 -14.23 29.71 -1.13
N LEU A 152 -13.78 28.69 -1.88
CA LEU A 152 -13.49 28.78 -3.30
C LEU A 152 -14.74 29.10 -4.12
N LEU A 153 -15.89 28.58 -3.73
CA LEU A 153 -17.17 28.82 -4.40
C LEU A 153 -17.73 30.23 -4.15
N GLN A 154 -17.27 30.95 -3.13
CA GLN A 154 -17.63 32.37 -2.93
C GLN A 154 -16.96 33.28 -3.94
N HIS A 155 -15.73 32.94 -4.37
CA HIS A 155 -14.95 33.68 -5.36
C HIS A 155 -14.34 32.67 -6.36
N PRO A 156 -15.17 32.06 -7.22
CA PRO A 156 -14.71 31.00 -8.09
C PRO A 156 -13.74 31.52 -9.15
N PRO A 157 -12.64 30.83 -9.41
CA PRO A 157 -11.77 31.10 -10.54
C PRO A 157 -12.51 30.84 -11.87
N HIS A 158 -11.89 31.24 -12.98
CA HIS A 158 -12.43 30.93 -14.30
C HIS A 158 -12.70 29.42 -14.45
N ARG A 159 -13.93 29.07 -14.88
CA ARG A 159 -14.31 27.67 -15.13
C ARG A 159 -14.11 27.31 -16.59
N VAL A 160 -13.39 26.23 -16.83
CA VAL A 160 -13.22 25.63 -18.15
C VAL A 160 -14.17 24.45 -18.33
N GLU A 161 -14.56 24.17 -19.56
CA GLU A 161 -15.41 23.03 -19.89
C GLU A 161 -14.74 21.71 -19.49
N GLY A 162 -15.57 20.69 -19.30
CA GLY A 162 -15.14 19.34 -18.99
C GLY A 162 -15.12 18.97 -17.51
N THR A 163 -14.67 17.74 -17.27
CA THR A 163 -14.65 17.10 -15.96
C THR A 163 -13.21 16.87 -15.48
N ALA A 164 -12.89 17.29 -14.27
CA ALA A 164 -11.62 16.94 -13.60
C ALA A 164 -11.83 15.89 -12.51
N VAL A 165 -11.04 14.82 -12.53
CA VAL A 165 -11.00 13.80 -11.49
C VAL A 165 -9.66 13.89 -10.77
N PHE A 166 -9.65 14.37 -9.54
CA PHE A 166 -8.46 14.44 -8.69
C PHE A 166 -8.36 13.17 -7.83
N LEU A 167 -7.39 12.32 -8.16
CA LEU A 167 -7.11 11.11 -7.39
C LEU A 167 -6.35 11.49 -6.10
N THR A 168 -6.88 11.04 -4.96
CA THR A 168 -6.32 11.39 -3.66
C THR A 168 -6.35 10.20 -2.68
N PRO A 169 -5.30 9.98 -1.89
CA PRO A 169 -5.35 9.02 -0.79
C PRO A 169 -6.18 9.52 0.40
N HIS A 170 -6.41 10.83 0.52
CA HIS A 170 -7.09 11.47 1.64
C HIS A 170 -8.20 12.39 1.14
N ILE A 171 -9.45 11.92 1.21
CA ILE A 171 -10.60 12.66 0.66
C ILE A 171 -11.04 13.85 1.53
N ASP A 172 -10.57 13.89 2.76
CA ASP A 172 -10.94 14.92 3.73
C ASP A 172 -10.09 16.21 3.57
N PHE A 173 -9.05 16.15 2.71
CA PHE A 173 -8.09 17.23 2.46
C PHE A 173 -7.97 17.55 0.98
N VAL A 174 -7.58 18.79 0.68
CA VAL A 174 -7.39 19.26 -0.69
C VAL A 174 -6.17 18.57 -1.31
N PRO A 175 -6.32 17.87 -2.46
CA PRO A 175 -5.19 17.26 -3.13
C PRO A 175 -4.18 18.31 -3.62
N ALA A 176 -2.88 18.00 -3.48
CA ALA A 176 -1.81 18.87 -4.00
C ALA A 176 -1.98 19.18 -5.48
N ALA A 177 -2.44 18.22 -6.28
CA ALA A 177 -2.72 18.42 -7.70
C ALA A 177 -3.74 19.52 -7.96
N MET A 178 -4.78 19.64 -7.14
CA MET A 178 -5.75 20.75 -7.26
C MET A 178 -5.13 22.09 -6.88
N LEU A 179 -4.35 22.14 -5.79
CA LEU A 179 -3.68 23.37 -5.39
C LEU A 179 -2.70 23.86 -6.46
N HIS A 180 -1.94 22.96 -7.07
CA HIS A 180 -1.05 23.28 -8.18
C HIS A 180 -1.81 23.78 -9.41
N ASN A 181 -2.92 23.11 -9.78
CA ASN A 181 -3.73 23.55 -10.90
C ASN A 181 -4.31 24.96 -10.68
N LEU A 182 -4.85 25.24 -9.49
CA LEU A 182 -5.37 26.55 -9.14
C LEU A 182 -4.28 27.63 -9.10
N LYS A 183 -3.11 27.31 -8.53
CA LYS A 183 -2.01 28.26 -8.37
C LYS A 183 -1.35 28.65 -9.69
N HIS A 184 -1.19 27.71 -10.61
CA HIS A 184 -0.39 27.92 -11.82
C HIS A 184 -1.24 28.15 -13.06
N ASN A 185 -2.39 27.47 -13.18
CA ASN A 185 -3.28 27.59 -14.33
C ASN A 185 -4.44 28.57 -14.07
N HIS A 186 -4.73 28.90 -12.81
CA HIS A 186 -5.82 29.82 -12.39
C HIS A 186 -7.21 29.41 -12.90
N VAL A 187 -7.43 28.12 -13.17
CA VAL A 187 -8.69 27.59 -13.70
C VAL A 187 -9.25 26.47 -12.83
N MET A 188 -10.55 26.27 -12.96
CA MET A 188 -11.31 25.19 -12.34
C MET A 188 -12.23 24.58 -13.40
N HIS A 189 -12.35 23.26 -13.47
CA HIS A 189 -13.26 22.61 -14.40
C HIS A 189 -14.72 22.79 -13.96
N GLN A 190 -15.65 22.70 -14.92
CA GLN A 190 -17.08 22.83 -14.65
C GLN A 190 -17.56 21.76 -13.66
N ARG A 191 -17.02 20.54 -13.76
CA ARG A 191 -17.31 19.42 -12.85
C ARG A 191 -16.03 18.87 -12.25
N ILE A 192 -16.03 18.65 -10.95
CA ILE A 192 -14.86 18.15 -10.22
C ILE A 192 -15.24 16.98 -9.35
N PHE A 193 -14.44 15.91 -9.44
CA PHE A 193 -14.53 14.75 -8.55
C PHE A 193 -13.21 14.57 -7.79
N PHE A 194 -13.28 14.52 -6.48
CA PHE A 194 -12.19 14.03 -5.63
C PHE A 194 -12.41 12.56 -5.41
N LEU A 195 -11.55 11.72 -5.97
CA LEU A 195 -11.74 10.27 -5.94
C LEU A 195 -10.68 9.61 -5.07
N LYS A 196 -11.15 8.91 -4.03
CA LYS A 196 -10.34 8.02 -3.20
C LYS A 196 -10.67 6.56 -3.51
N LEU A 197 -9.64 5.81 -3.91
CA LEU A 197 -9.71 4.36 -4.05
C LEU A 197 -9.09 3.70 -2.82
N SER A 198 -9.81 2.79 -2.19
CA SER A 198 -9.38 2.08 -0.97
C SER A 198 -9.73 0.59 -1.05
N THR A 199 -8.94 -0.22 -0.36
CA THR A 199 -9.16 -1.67 -0.28
C THR A 199 -9.68 -2.02 1.10
N TRP A 200 -10.73 -2.85 1.16
CA TRP A 200 -11.27 -3.41 2.39
C TRP A 200 -10.72 -4.83 2.64
N ASP A 201 -10.77 -5.27 3.89
CA ASP A 201 -10.31 -6.61 4.32
C ASP A 201 -11.30 -7.73 3.97
N VAL A 202 -12.12 -7.53 2.93
CA VAL A 202 -13.03 -8.53 2.36
C VAL A 202 -12.56 -8.91 0.95
N PRO A 203 -12.80 -10.16 0.51
CA PRO A 203 -12.36 -10.60 -0.82
C PRO A 203 -12.99 -9.80 -1.96
N PHE A 204 -14.28 -9.54 -1.87
CA PHE A 204 -15.08 -8.84 -2.87
C PHE A 204 -16.04 -7.87 -2.19
N VAL A 205 -16.31 -6.73 -2.81
CA VAL A 205 -17.28 -5.72 -2.37
C VAL A 205 -18.44 -5.69 -3.34
N ARG A 206 -19.66 -5.72 -2.82
CA ARG A 206 -20.87 -5.59 -3.65
C ARG A 206 -20.98 -4.19 -4.23
N ASP A 207 -21.54 -4.07 -5.42
CA ASP A 207 -21.62 -2.79 -6.13
C ASP A 207 -22.47 -1.74 -5.41
N ASP A 208 -23.49 -2.18 -4.64
CA ASP A 208 -24.31 -1.31 -3.80
C ASP A 208 -23.59 -0.68 -2.61
N GLN A 209 -22.46 -1.28 -2.16
CA GLN A 209 -21.63 -0.82 -1.05
C GLN A 209 -20.31 -0.20 -1.50
N ARG A 210 -20.06 -0.23 -2.81
CA ARG A 210 -18.77 0.15 -3.39
C ARG A 210 -18.51 1.64 -3.40
N LEU A 211 -19.57 2.45 -3.56
CA LEU A 211 -19.46 3.89 -3.73
C LEU A 211 -20.15 4.66 -2.62
N SER A 212 -19.49 5.74 -2.20
CA SER A 212 -20.07 6.77 -1.36
C SER A 212 -19.73 8.12 -1.98
N ILE A 213 -20.77 8.91 -2.31
CA ILE A 213 -20.62 10.24 -2.91
C ILE A 213 -21.16 11.29 -1.93
N LYS A 214 -20.39 12.36 -1.76
CA LYS A 214 -20.79 13.55 -1.01
C LYS A 214 -20.75 14.75 -1.96
N ASP A 215 -21.86 15.43 -2.13
CA ASP A 215 -21.92 16.70 -2.86
C ASP A 215 -21.36 17.84 -1.98
N LEU A 216 -20.39 18.58 -2.49
CA LEU A 216 -19.77 19.73 -1.83
C LEU A 216 -20.32 21.06 -2.36
N GLY A 217 -21.26 21.01 -3.29
CA GLY A 217 -21.84 22.15 -3.98
C GLY A 217 -21.08 22.59 -5.24
N GLY A 218 -21.74 23.34 -6.09
CA GLY A 218 -21.12 23.92 -7.29
C GLY A 218 -20.55 22.90 -8.29
N ASN A 219 -21.16 21.73 -8.45
CA ASN A 219 -20.68 20.60 -9.27
C ASN A 219 -19.34 20.02 -8.80
N VAL A 220 -19.10 20.03 -7.49
CA VAL A 220 -17.90 19.45 -6.86
C VAL A 220 -18.33 18.28 -5.96
N PHE A 221 -17.75 17.11 -6.20
CA PHE A 221 -18.13 15.87 -5.53
C PHE A 221 -16.93 15.19 -4.88
N ALA A 222 -17.12 14.65 -3.67
CA ALA A 222 -16.16 13.79 -3.00
C ALA A 222 -16.63 12.35 -3.07
N VAL A 223 -15.85 11.48 -3.72
CA VAL A 223 -16.20 10.09 -4.00
C VAL A 223 -15.22 9.15 -3.32
N ARG A 224 -15.73 8.22 -2.53
CA ARG A 224 -14.97 7.08 -2.01
C ARG A 224 -15.40 5.83 -2.75
N SER A 225 -14.45 5.13 -3.35
CA SER A 225 -14.66 3.81 -3.92
C SER A 225 -13.86 2.77 -3.14
N VAL A 226 -14.53 1.69 -2.74
CA VAL A 226 -13.92 0.59 -2.00
C VAL A 226 -13.92 -0.67 -2.85
N HIS A 227 -12.83 -1.43 -2.76
CA HIS A 227 -12.62 -2.68 -3.48
C HIS A 227 -12.21 -3.76 -2.49
N GLY A 228 -12.58 -4.99 -2.78
CA GLY A 228 -12.10 -6.13 -2.03
C GLY A 228 -10.62 -6.43 -2.36
N PHE A 229 -9.92 -7.12 -1.45
CA PHE A 229 -8.50 -7.42 -1.64
C PHE A 229 -8.20 -8.39 -2.80
N LYS A 230 -9.23 -9.09 -3.33
CA LYS A 230 -9.12 -9.93 -4.54
C LYS A 230 -9.56 -9.21 -5.82
N GLU A 231 -9.99 -7.96 -5.73
CA GLU A 231 -10.41 -7.17 -6.88
C GLU A 231 -9.27 -6.27 -7.37
N THR A 232 -9.18 -6.11 -8.68
CA THR A 232 -8.29 -5.10 -9.27
C THR A 232 -9.07 -3.80 -9.40
N PRO A 233 -8.65 -2.71 -8.73
CA PRO A 233 -9.28 -1.42 -8.90
C PRO A 233 -9.18 -0.96 -10.37
N ASP A 234 -10.32 -0.65 -10.97
CA ASP A 234 -10.41 -0.14 -12.33
C ASP A 234 -11.23 1.14 -12.34
N ILE A 235 -10.62 2.24 -12.77
CA ILE A 235 -11.25 3.55 -12.74
C ILE A 235 -12.45 3.63 -13.68
N ASN A 236 -12.43 2.90 -14.80
CA ASN A 236 -13.53 2.90 -15.76
C ASN A 236 -14.79 2.30 -15.14
N LYS A 237 -14.64 1.21 -14.37
CA LYS A 237 -15.77 0.61 -13.63
C LYS A 237 -16.33 1.54 -12.55
N VAL A 238 -15.45 2.29 -11.88
CA VAL A 238 -15.87 3.27 -10.88
C VAL A 238 -16.69 4.39 -11.52
N ILE A 239 -16.25 4.90 -12.66
CA ILE A 239 -16.97 5.94 -13.42
C ILE A 239 -18.32 5.44 -13.91
N ASP A 240 -18.38 4.23 -14.46
CA ASP A 240 -19.63 3.61 -14.89
C ASP A 240 -20.64 3.46 -13.73
N LEU A 241 -20.13 3.08 -12.56
CA LEU A 241 -20.99 2.97 -11.36
C LEU A 241 -21.46 4.33 -10.87
N ILE A 242 -20.61 5.38 -10.89
CA ILE A 242 -21.02 6.74 -10.56
C ILE A 242 -22.16 7.18 -11.49
N SER A 243 -21.99 6.98 -12.79
CA SER A 243 -23.01 7.35 -13.78
C SER A 243 -24.35 6.64 -13.56
N LYS A 244 -24.30 5.34 -13.25
CA LYS A 244 -25.51 4.51 -13.08
C LYS A 244 -26.24 4.74 -11.76
N GLN A 245 -25.50 4.92 -10.66
CA GLN A 245 -26.10 4.97 -9.32
C GLN A 245 -26.51 6.38 -8.91
N PHE A 246 -25.87 7.42 -9.45
CA PHE A 246 -26.07 8.79 -8.99
C PHE A 246 -26.55 9.73 -10.11
N ASP A 247 -26.91 9.19 -11.28
CA ASP A 247 -27.36 9.96 -12.44
C ASP A 247 -26.40 11.12 -12.80
N LEU A 248 -25.11 10.85 -12.68
CA LEU A 248 -24.04 11.78 -13.01
C LEU A 248 -23.32 11.29 -14.29
N PRO A 249 -23.78 11.72 -15.48
CA PRO A 249 -23.21 11.24 -16.72
C PRO A 249 -21.71 11.63 -16.82
N PHE A 250 -20.87 10.67 -17.15
CA PHE A 250 -19.45 10.86 -17.39
C PHE A 250 -19.15 10.68 -18.88
N ASP A 251 -18.51 11.66 -19.49
CA ASP A 251 -17.86 11.50 -20.77
C ASP A 251 -16.36 11.33 -20.56
N LEU A 252 -15.84 10.14 -20.83
CA LEU A 252 -14.40 9.87 -20.72
C LEU A 252 -13.59 10.73 -21.70
N MET A 253 -14.17 11.13 -22.84
CA MET A 253 -13.49 11.96 -23.82
C MET A 253 -13.31 13.40 -23.33
N ASP A 254 -14.16 13.86 -22.42
CA ASP A 254 -14.14 15.18 -21.80
C ASP A 254 -13.66 15.15 -20.34
N THR A 255 -13.03 14.04 -19.91
CA THR A 255 -12.55 13.87 -18.55
C THR A 255 -11.02 13.89 -18.49
N THR A 256 -10.47 14.69 -17.58
CA THR A 256 -9.04 14.74 -17.26
C THR A 256 -8.80 14.22 -15.85
N PHE A 257 -7.89 13.26 -15.71
CA PHE A 257 -7.45 12.70 -14.43
C PHE A 257 -6.21 13.44 -13.93
N PHE A 258 -6.26 13.92 -12.72
CA PHE A 258 -5.14 14.59 -12.05
C PHE A 258 -4.60 13.68 -10.94
N LEU A 259 -3.30 13.42 -10.97
CA LEU A 259 -2.60 12.63 -9.98
C LEU A 259 -1.40 13.41 -9.44
N ALA A 260 -1.29 13.52 -8.11
CA ALA A 260 -0.07 14.02 -7.48
C ALA A 260 0.94 12.89 -7.35
N ARG A 261 2.18 13.14 -7.80
CA ARG A 261 3.32 12.25 -7.60
C ARG A 261 4.28 12.87 -6.60
N ASP A 262 4.34 12.28 -5.40
CA ASP A 262 5.25 12.77 -4.36
C ASP A 262 6.68 12.30 -4.65
N ALA A 263 7.58 13.25 -4.91
CA ALA A 263 9.01 13.01 -4.97
C ALA A 263 9.60 13.24 -3.57
N ILE A 264 10.05 12.17 -2.92
CA ILE A 264 10.58 12.23 -1.57
C ILE A 264 12.04 12.68 -1.60
N THR A 265 12.35 13.70 -0.82
CA THR A 265 13.71 14.15 -0.56
C THR A 265 14.02 14.07 0.94
N PRO A 266 15.26 13.66 1.32
CA PRO A 266 15.66 13.65 2.72
C PRO A 266 15.58 15.04 3.34
N ALA A 267 15.00 15.15 4.53
CA ALA A 267 14.90 16.42 5.26
C ALA A 267 16.16 16.76 6.04
N LYS A 268 16.30 18.04 6.42
CA LYS A 268 17.38 18.49 7.33
C LYS A 268 17.22 17.95 8.76
N SER A 269 15.97 17.67 9.17
CA SER A 269 15.63 17.06 10.45
C SER A 269 14.95 15.71 10.21
N PRO A 270 15.73 14.62 10.18
CA PRO A 270 15.22 13.31 9.78
C PRO A 270 14.23 12.74 10.81
N GLY A 271 13.11 12.21 10.31
CA GLY A 271 12.10 11.51 11.13
C GLY A 271 12.50 10.07 11.48
N MET A 272 13.56 9.55 10.82
CA MET A 272 14.22 8.27 11.09
C MET A 272 15.71 8.38 10.75
N ALA A 273 16.49 7.33 11.02
CA ALA A 273 17.92 7.32 10.68
C ALA A 273 18.14 7.60 9.17
N VAL A 274 19.11 8.44 8.83
CA VAL A 274 19.37 8.95 7.46
C VAL A 274 19.49 7.82 6.41
N TRP A 275 20.16 6.71 6.76
CA TRP A 275 20.28 5.57 5.85
C TRP A 275 18.91 4.90 5.56
N ARG A 276 17.99 4.88 6.54
CA ARG A 276 16.64 4.36 6.36
C ARG A 276 15.79 5.30 5.51
N GLU A 277 15.96 6.62 5.64
CA GLU A 277 15.29 7.58 4.75
C GLU A 277 15.72 7.41 3.31
N ARG A 278 17.02 7.22 3.06
CA ARG A 278 17.54 6.94 1.72
C ARG A 278 16.98 5.62 1.17
N LEU A 279 16.91 4.58 2.01
CA LEU A 279 16.30 3.31 1.63
C LEU A 279 14.82 3.48 1.30
N PHE A 280 14.07 4.22 2.12
CA PHE A 280 12.66 4.51 1.88
C PHE A 280 12.45 5.32 0.59
N ALA A 281 13.24 6.35 0.34
CA ALA A 281 13.18 7.14 -0.89
C ALA A 281 13.47 6.27 -2.12
N TRP A 282 14.47 5.38 -2.04
CA TRP A 282 14.76 4.42 -3.10
C TRP A 282 13.60 3.45 -3.34
N MET A 283 13.00 2.91 -2.28
CA MET A 283 11.83 2.03 -2.39
C MET A 283 10.63 2.75 -3.02
N MET A 284 10.39 4.02 -2.69
CA MET A 284 9.32 4.83 -3.27
C MET A 284 9.54 5.13 -4.76
N GLN A 285 10.78 5.42 -5.16
CA GLN A 285 11.13 5.67 -6.56
C GLN A 285 10.91 4.43 -7.45
N ASN A 286 11.17 3.24 -6.88
CA ASN A 286 11.01 1.95 -7.57
C ASN A 286 9.63 1.30 -7.39
N ALA A 287 8.71 1.94 -6.66
CA ALA A 287 7.34 1.47 -6.52
C ALA A 287 6.57 1.67 -7.85
N ALA A 288 5.66 0.74 -8.14
CA ALA A 288 4.79 0.84 -9.31
C ALA A 288 3.95 2.12 -9.26
N LYS A 289 3.79 2.75 -10.42
CA LYS A 289 3.04 4.00 -10.54
C LYS A 289 1.56 3.77 -10.22
N PRO A 290 0.92 4.68 -9.49
CA PRO A 290 -0.53 4.59 -9.23
C PRO A 290 -1.37 4.60 -10.51
N SER A 291 -0.93 5.31 -11.56
CA SER A 291 -1.59 5.35 -12.88
C SER A 291 -1.78 3.96 -13.48
N ASP A 292 -0.72 3.15 -13.45
CA ASP A 292 -0.72 1.80 -14.01
C ASP A 292 -1.56 0.85 -13.14
N PHE A 293 -1.52 1.06 -11.82
CA PHE A 293 -2.27 0.24 -10.87
C PHE A 293 -3.79 0.43 -10.96
N TYR A 294 -4.25 1.64 -11.29
CA TYR A 294 -5.68 1.98 -11.38
C TYR A 294 -6.23 1.93 -12.81
N ASN A 295 -5.44 1.49 -13.78
CA ASN A 295 -5.81 1.41 -15.20
C ASN A 295 -6.35 2.74 -15.76
N ILE A 296 -5.64 3.84 -15.47
CA ILE A 296 -6.02 5.17 -15.92
C ILE A 296 -5.56 5.36 -17.38
N PRO A 297 -6.43 5.84 -18.28
CA PRO A 297 -6.05 6.12 -19.67
C PRO A 297 -4.91 7.15 -19.73
N ALA A 298 -3.76 6.74 -20.29
CA ALA A 298 -2.54 7.55 -20.30
C ALA A 298 -2.70 8.89 -21.02
N ASN A 299 -3.54 8.95 -22.06
CA ASN A 299 -3.84 10.17 -22.83
C ASN A 299 -4.76 11.15 -22.11
N ARG A 300 -5.31 10.79 -20.94
CA ARG A 300 -6.21 11.60 -20.13
C ARG A 300 -5.63 11.93 -18.75
N LEU A 301 -4.37 11.54 -18.52
CA LEU A 301 -3.70 11.70 -17.23
C LEU A 301 -2.77 12.90 -17.22
N VAL A 302 -2.91 13.74 -16.22
CA VAL A 302 -1.98 14.82 -15.87
C VAL A 302 -1.31 14.46 -14.54
N GLU A 303 -0.02 14.09 -14.57
CA GLU A 303 0.78 13.86 -13.37
C GLU A 303 1.47 15.15 -12.93
N LEU A 304 1.24 15.56 -11.69
CA LEU A 304 1.85 16.74 -11.09
C LEU A 304 2.84 16.32 -10.01
N GLY A 305 4.11 16.70 -10.18
CA GLY A 305 5.17 16.40 -9.22
C GLY A 305 5.14 17.34 -8.02
N ALA A 306 4.98 16.79 -6.81
CA ALA A 306 5.18 17.52 -5.58
C ALA A 306 6.44 17.02 -4.87
N LYS A 307 7.33 17.92 -4.42
CA LYS A 307 8.49 17.53 -3.60
C LYS A 307 8.08 17.54 -2.14
N VAL A 308 8.27 16.42 -1.46
CA VAL A 308 8.01 16.27 -0.03
C VAL A 308 9.32 15.89 0.66
N GLU A 309 9.78 16.72 1.59
CA GLU A 309 10.96 16.43 2.42
C GLU A 309 10.50 15.59 3.62
N ILE A 310 11.19 14.50 3.96
CA ILE A 310 10.86 13.62 5.09
C ILE A 310 12.07 13.49 6.00
#